data_876a41cb440fb347ad4852178accdc8e
#
_entry.id   876a41cb440fb347ad4852178accdc8e
#
_cell.length_a   1.000
_cell.length_b   1.000
_cell.length_c   1.000
_cell.angle_alpha   90.00
_cell.angle_beta   90.00
_cell.angle_gamma   90.00
#
_symmetry.space_group_name_H-M   'P 1'
#
loop_
_entity.id
_entity.type
_entity.pdbx_description
1 polymer ?
#
loop_
_entity_poly.entity_id
_entity_poly.type
_entity_poly.pdbx_seq_one_letter_code
_entity_poly.pdbx_strand_id
1 'polypeptide(L)'
;MNKTRVSIYTLAALATLGVVGCGEEPKPQPPAAPPPPPSIEIKIGHVAPLTGGIAHLGKDNENGARLAIDEANAANIQIEGKQAKFVLVAEDDQGDPKVGTTVAQKLVDAKVAGVVGHLNSGTSIPASTIYSGANIPMISGSATNPLLTEQGLKGVFRTVGRDDQQGPAIANYLVANNKPKLVAIVDDATAYGEGLANEVEKTLKAAGVKVLPREKGTDKTSDWKAVLTKLKGRRPDAVFYGGMDATGGPMLKQARELAIKAVFTFGDGACTDKMKELAGDAADGLLCSQAGIPPQAADKKFLEAYKKKFNVDPILYSPFTYDGTRLLIEAMKKANSPDPAKYLPELQKIEYTGASGKISFDDKGDRKDAEMTIFTMKEGKLAPIAIIKGGLTISFDDFVKASEPAPAPAAAPAAAPAAEPAKAAEAPKAEAPKADAAKK
;
A
#
# COMPACT_ATOMS: atom_id res chain seq x y z
N MET A 1 -7.44 -77.01 18.05
CA MET A 1 -7.93 -78.01 17.07
C MET A 1 -7.46 -77.57 15.70
N ASN A 2 -6.31 -78.05 15.32
CA ASN A 2 -5.99 -79.01 14.24
C ASN A 2 -6.82 -78.78 12.95
N LYS A 3 -6.20 -78.42 11.80
CA LYS A 3 -5.68 -79.43 10.85
C LYS A 3 -4.84 -78.76 9.75
N THR A 4 -3.65 -79.28 9.69
CA THR A 4 -2.63 -79.34 8.62
C THR A 4 -3.15 -80.02 7.34
N ARG A 5 -2.67 -79.61 6.14
CA ARG A 5 -2.41 -80.50 4.96
C ARG A 5 -1.59 -79.63 3.96
N VAL A 6 -0.34 -79.85 3.79
CA VAL A 6 0.55 -80.82 3.13
C VAL A 6 0.27 -81.00 1.61
N SER A 7 1.23 -80.50 0.82
CA SER A 7 1.89 -80.94 -0.41
C SER A 7 1.05 -81.46 -1.61
N ILE A 8 1.48 -81.04 -2.81
CA ILE A 8 2.14 -81.94 -3.78
C ILE A 8 2.81 -81.09 -4.87
N TYR A 9 4.07 -81.39 -5.17
CA TYR A 9 4.88 -80.95 -6.28
C TYR A 9 4.44 -81.66 -7.56
N THR A 10 4.36 -80.92 -8.69
CA THR A 10 4.45 -81.54 -10.01
C THR A 10 5.38 -80.74 -10.89
N LEU A 11 6.47 -81.39 -11.22
CA LEU A 11 7.52 -80.97 -12.15
C LEU A 11 6.99 -81.17 -13.58
N ALA A 12 6.97 -80.11 -14.39
CA ALA A 12 6.84 -80.25 -15.83
C ALA A 12 7.89 -79.39 -16.53
N ALA A 13 8.90 -80.03 -17.06
CA ALA A 13 9.88 -79.45 -17.96
C ALA A 13 9.25 -79.36 -19.36
N LEU A 14 9.28 -78.17 -19.94
CA LEU A 14 9.06 -78.01 -21.39
C LEU A 14 10.01 -76.96 -21.99
N ALA A 15 10.50 -77.36 -23.10
CA ALA A 15 11.57 -76.85 -23.91
C ALA A 15 11.49 -75.35 -24.27
N THR A 16 12.63 -74.70 -24.21
CA THR A 16 12.92 -73.34 -24.70
C THR A 16 13.07 -73.36 -26.23
N LEU A 17 12.15 -72.66 -26.93
CA LEU A 17 12.45 -72.16 -28.28
C LEU A 17 12.91 -70.71 -28.11
N GLY A 18 14.16 -70.43 -28.47
CA GLY A 18 14.72 -69.09 -28.49
C GLY A 18 14.06 -68.25 -29.61
N VAL A 19 13.45 -67.15 -29.17
CA VAL A 19 13.12 -66.02 -30.05
C VAL A 19 14.22 -64.97 -29.85
N VAL A 20 15.06 -64.82 -30.87
CA VAL A 20 16.03 -63.71 -30.97
C VAL A 20 15.18 -62.45 -31.22
N GLY A 21 14.78 -61.76 -30.14
CA GLY A 21 14.25 -60.43 -30.21
C GLY A 21 15.39 -59.45 -30.44
N CYS A 22 15.37 -58.69 -31.54
CA CYS A 22 16.21 -57.51 -31.74
C CYS A 22 15.99 -56.55 -30.53
N GLY A 23 16.96 -56.46 -29.65
CA GLY A 23 16.93 -55.49 -28.58
C GLY A 23 17.10 -54.07 -29.17
N GLU A 24 16.03 -53.32 -29.06
CA GLU A 24 16.16 -51.85 -29.19
C GLU A 24 17.07 -51.34 -28.08
N GLU A 25 18.19 -50.73 -28.44
CA GLU A 25 19.06 -50.07 -27.47
C GLU A 25 18.22 -49.05 -26.68
N PRO A 26 18.29 -49.00 -25.34
CA PRO A 26 17.61 -48.00 -24.57
C PRO A 26 18.09 -46.60 -25.00
N LYS A 27 17.16 -45.78 -25.51
CA LYS A 27 17.43 -44.41 -25.82
C LYS A 27 18.08 -43.72 -24.62
N PRO A 28 19.16 -42.95 -24.82
CA PRO A 28 19.79 -42.23 -23.70
C PRO A 28 18.74 -41.40 -22.96
N GLN A 29 18.56 -41.63 -21.68
CA GLN A 29 17.75 -40.77 -20.84
C GLN A 29 18.32 -39.35 -20.90
N PRO A 30 17.46 -38.32 -21.11
CA PRO A 30 17.94 -36.95 -21.03
C PRO A 30 18.66 -36.74 -19.67
N PRO A 31 19.73 -35.95 -19.63
CA PRO A 31 20.43 -35.65 -18.41
C PRO A 31 19.43 -35.19 -17.35
N ALA A 32 19.53 -35.71 -16.13
CA ALA A 32 18.68 -35.27 -15.02
C ALA A 32 18.80 -33.75 -14.88
N ALA A 33 17.67 -33.06 -14.79
CA ALA A 33 17.66 -31.62 -14.58
C ALA A 33 18.55 -31.28 -13.36
N PRO A 34 19.33 -30.20 -13.42
CA PRO A 34 20.15 -29.79 -12.27
C PRO A 34 19.24 -29.60 -11.04
N PRO A 35 19.73 -29.92 -9.85
CA PRO A 35 18.95 -29.72 -8.64
C PRO A 35 18.53 -28.24 -8.52
N PRO A 36 17.30 -27.96 -8.03
CA PRO A 36 16.86 -26.59 -7.85
C PRO A 36 17.84 -25.84 -6.95
N PRO A 37 18.05 -24.52 -7.19
CA PRO A 37 18.95 -23.72 -6.37
C PRO A 37 18.49 -23.75 -4.90
N PRO A 38 19.42 -23.67 -3.94
CA PRO A 38 19.06 -23.61 -2.54
C PRO A 38 18.14 -22.44 -2.27
N SER A 39 17.06 -22.66 -1.52
CA SER A 39 16.06 -21.62 -1.21
C SER A 39 15.97 -21.37 0.30
N ILE A 40 15.54 -20.16 0.66
CA ILE A 40 15.21 -19.77 2.03
C ILE A 40 13.78 -19.25 2.07
N GLU A 41 12.97 -19.79 2.98
CA GLU A 41 11.62 -19.25 3.23
C GLU A 41 11.69 -18.05 4.18
N ILE A 42 11.05 -16.95 3.79
CA ILE A 42 10.97 -15.71 4.57
C ILE A 42 9.50 -15.36 4.78
N LYS A 43 9.05 -15.44 6.01
CA LYS A 43 7.67 -15.14 6.38
C LYS A 43 7.51 -13.65 6.63
N ILE A 44 6.53 -13.03 5.97
CA ILE A 44 6.09 -11.65 6.22
C ILE A 44 4.69 -11.72 6.83
N GLY A 45 4.53 -11.15 8.02
CA GLY A 45 3.22 -11.05 8.66
C GLY A 45 2.37 -9.96 8.00
N HIS A 46 1.07 -10.18 7.94
CA HIS A 46 0.08 -9.17 7.58
C HIS A 46 -1.10 -9.24 8.53
N VAL A 47 -1.60 -8.08 8.97
CA VAL A 47 -2.76 -8.02 9.86
C VAL A 47 -3.67 -6.88 9.43
N ALA A 48 -4.96 -7.19 9.30
CA ALA A 48 -6.02 -6.24 9.03
C ALA A 48 -7.37 -6.85 9.47
N PRO A 49 -8.45 -6.07 9.59
CA PRO A 49 -9.79 -6.61 9.80
C PRO A 49 -10.29 -7.30 8.52
N LEU A 50 -10.15 -8.62 8.45
CA LEU A 50 -10.57 -9.43 7.29
C LEU A 50 -12.02 -9.88 7.39
N THR A 51 -12.66 -9.69 8.56
CA THR A 51 -14.08 -9.91 8.81
C THR A 51 -14.74 -8.68 9.42
N GLY A 52 -16.09 -8.66 9.47
CA GLY A 52 -16.85 -7.55 10.01
C GLY A 52 -17.14 -6.40 9.04
N GLY A 53 -17.60 -5.27 9.56
CA GLY A 53 -18.14 -4.15 8.77
C GLY A 53 -17.12 -3.45 7.87
N ILE A 54 -15.84 -3.51 8.22
CA ILE A 54 -14.73 -2.89 7.49
C ILE A 54 -13.82 -3.91 6.79
N ALA A 55 -14.28 -5.14 6.61
CA ALA A 55 -13.52 -6.21 5.95
C ALA A 55 -13.07 -5.86 4.52
N HIS A 56 -13.82 -5.02 3.81
CA HIS A 56 -13.45 -4.54 2.49
C HIS A 56 -12.15 -3.71 2.50
N LEU A 57 -11.94 -2.88 3.54
CA LEU A 57 -10.69 -2.13 3.73
C LEU A 57 -9.53 -3.06 4.12
N GLY A 58 -9.79 -4.05 5.00
CA GLY A 58 -8.81 -5.05 5.36
C GLY A 58 -8.37 -5.89 4.16
N LYS A 59 -9.32 -6.26 3.29
CA LYS A 59 -9.03 -7.01 2.07
C LYS A 59 -8.24 -6.20 1.04
N ASP A 60 -8.54 -4.92 0.89
CA ASP A 60 -7.74 -4.00 0.07
C ASP A 60 -6.28 -3.94 0.57
N ASN A 61 -6.11 -3.81 1.89
CA ASN A 61 -4.82 -3.81 2.56
C ASN A 61 -4.04 -5.12 2.27
N GLU A 62 -4.69 -6.28 2.50
CA GLU A 62 -4.12 -7.60 2.25
C GLU A 62 -3.73 -7.80 0.78
N ASN A 63 -4.56 -7.35 -0.15
CA ASN A 63 -4.29 -7.46 -1.58
C ASN A 63 -3.01 -6.72 -1.98
N GLY A 64 -2.76 -5.52 -1.41
CA GLY A 64 -1.51 -4.80 -1.62
C GLY A 64 -0.29 -5.63 -1.20
N ALA A 65 -0.33 -6.21 0.01
CA ALA A 65 0.74 -7.06 0.52
C ALA A 65 0.95 -8.31 -0.33
N ARG A 66 -0.14 -8.99 -0.74
CA ARG A 66 -0.08 -10.20 -1.58
C ARG A 66 0.52 -9.93 -2.96
N LEU A 67 0.16 -8.80 -3.58
CA LEU A 67 0.72 -8.42 -4.88
C LEU A 67 2.24 -8.23 -4.77
N ALA A 68 2.71 -7.51 -3.75
CA ALA A 68 4.14 -7.27 -3.52
C ALA A 68 4.93 -8.57 -3.28
N ILE A 69 4.36 -9.52 -2.52
CA ILE A 69 4.95 -10.85 -2.27
C ILE A 69 5.07 -11.66 -3.57
N ASP A 70 4.01 -11.68 -4.38
CA ASP A 70 4.03 -12.44 -5.64
C ASP A 70 5.07 -11.91 -6.62
N GLU A 71 5.14 -10.59 -6.76
CA GLU A 71 6.14 -9.94 -7.62
C GLU A 71 7.57 -10.18 -7.11
N ALA A 72 7.78 -10.15 -5.79
CA ALA A 72 9.07 -10.45 -5.20
C ALA A 72 9.49 -11.90 -5.48
N ASN A 73 8.56 -12.84 -5.37
CA ASN A 73 8.82 -14.24 -5.70
C ASN A 73 9.09 -14.45 -7.20
N ALA A 74 8.36 -13.76 -8.07
CA ALA A 74 8.59 -13.80 -9.52
C ALA A 74 9.95 -13.20 -9.92
N ALA A 75 10.47 -12.26 -9.14
CA ALA A 75 11.77 -11.63 -9.39
C ALA A 75 12.98 -12.50 -9.00
N ASN A 76 12.78 -13.68 -8.41
CA ASN A 76 13.83 -14.62 -7.99
C ASN A 76 14.95 -13.97 -7.15
N ILE A 77 14.55 -13.17 -6.17
CA ILE A 77 15.47 -12.42 -5.30
C ILE A 77 16.42 -13.36 -4.56
N GLN A 78 17.71 -13.02 -4.53
CA GLN A 78 18.73 -13.76 -3.76
C GLN A 78 18.99 -13.05 -2.44
N ILE A 79 19.00 -13.83 -1.34
CA ILE A 79 19.38 -13.39 0.01
C ILE A 79 20.26 -14.48 0.62
N GLU A 80 21.41 -14.10 1.18
CA GLU A 80 22.40 -15.04 1.73
C GLU A 80 22.84 -16.12 0.73
N GLY A 81 22.90 -15.77 -0.56
CA GLY A 81 23.26 -16.70 -1.64
C GLY A 81 22.20 -17.76 -1.95
N LYS A 82 20.98 -17.61 -1.42
CA LYS A 82 19.85 -18.53 -1.62
C LYS A 82 18.69 -17.77 -2.28
N GLN A 83 17.89 -18.48 -3.07
CA GLN A 83 16.65 -17.92 -3.61
C GLN A 83 15.67 -17.67 -2.45
N ALA A 84 15.29 -16.41 -2.23
CA ALA A 84 14.29 -16.04 -1.26
C ALA A 84 12.89 -16.43 -1.75
N LYS A 85 12.15 -17.14 -0.90
CA LYS A 85 10.74 -17.47 -1.08
C LYS A 85 9.95 -16.75 0.00
N PHE A 86 9.31 -15.65 -0.36
CA PHE A 86 8.48 -14.87 0.55
C PHE A 86 7.10 -15.53 0.72
N VAL A 87 6.65 -15.63 1.97
CA VAL A 87 5.35 -16.20 2.33
C VAL A 87 4.59 -15.21 3.18
N LEU A 88 3.38 -14.84 2.76
CA LEU A 88 2.50 -13.96 3.54
C LEU A 88 1.73 -14.77 4.59
N VAL A 89 1.93 -14.44 5.86
CA VAL A 89 1.17 -14.96 7.00
C VAL A 89 0.14 -13.92 7.38
N ALA A 90 -1.10 -14.06 6.89
CA ALA A 90 -2.17 -13.11 7.10
C ALA A 90 -3.04 -13.52 8.28
N GLU A 91 -3.37 -12.55 9.15
CA GLU A 91 -4.21 -12.72 10.33
C GLU A 91 -5.32 -11.66 10.34
N ASP A 92 -6.47 -12.03 10.89
CA ASP A 92 -7.64 -11.16 11.08
C ASP A 92 -7.65 -10.60 12.52
N ASP A 93 -7.50 -9.29 12.68
CA ASP A 93 -7.63 -8.63 13.98
C ASP A 93 -9.05 -8.09 14.26
N GLN A 94 -9.98 -8.26 13.33
CA GLN A 94 -11.39 -7.83 13.43
C GLN A 94 -11.55 -6.32 13.74
N GLY A 95 -10.48 -5.54 13.65
CA GLY A 95 -10.43 -4.14 14.12
C GLY A 95 -10.48 -4.01 15.66
N ASP A 96 -10.37 -5.11 16.41
CA ASP A 96 -10.42 -5.14 17.88
C ASP A 96 -9.00 -5.13 18.48
N PRO A 97 -8.66 -4.16 19.36
CA PRO A 97 -7.32 -4.05 19.95
C PRO A 97 -6.85 -5.29 20.70
N LYS A 98 -7.76 -6.04 21.36
CA LYS A 98 -7.42 -7.26 22.10
C LYS A 98 -7.10 -8.41 21.15
N VAL A 99 -7.92 -8.56 20.09
CA VAL A 99 -7.62 -9.54 19.03
C VAL A 99 -6.33 -9.15 18.34
N GLY A 100 -6.10 -7.84 18.06
CA GLY A 100 -4.88 -7.31 17.48
C GLY A 100 -3.62 -7.70 18.27
N THR A 101 -3.64 -7.60 19.59
CA THR A 101 -2.50 -8.05 20.42
C THR A 101 -2.32 -9.56 20.41
N THR A 102 -3.40 -10.33 20.36
CA THR A 102 -3.36 -11.80 20.28
C THR A 102 -2.72 -12.26 18.97
N VAL A 103 -3.14 -11.70 17.83
CA VAL A 103 -2.58 -12.07 16.53
C VAL A 103 -1.15 -11.54 16.37
N ALA A 104 -0.81 -10.41 17.00
CA ALA A 104 0.57 -9.92 17.03
C ALA A 104 1.50 -10.94 17.69
N GLN A 105 1.12 -11.48 18.85
CA GLN A 105 1.89 -12.54 19.52
C GLN A 105 2.00 -13.81 18.65
N LYS A 106 0.91 -14.20 17.98
CA LYS A 106 0.90 -15.33 17.05
C LYS A 106 1.92 -15.16 15.91
N LEU A 107 2.06 -13.96 15.36
CA LEU A 107 3.06 -13.68 14.32
C LEU A 107 4.48 -13.69 14.88
N VAL A 108 4.71 -13.22 16.10
CA VAL A 108 5.99 -13.35 16.80
C VAL A 108 6.35 -14.82 16.95
N ASP A 109 5.43 -15.66 17.42
CA ASP A 109 5.64 -17.11 17.61
C ASP A 109 5.88 -17.83 16.26
N ALA A 110 5.25 -17.36 15.18
CA ALA A 110 5.48 -17.84 13.82
C ALA A 110 6.83 -17.40 13.23
N LYS A 111 7.59 -16.56 13.97
CA LYS A 111 8.91 -16.04 13.59
C LYS A 111 8.88 -15.34 12.23
N VAL A 112 7.92 -14.43 12.03
CA VAL A 112 7.91 -13.60 10.83
C VAL A 112 9.11 -12.65 10.84
N ALA A 113 9.67 -12.40 9.66
CA ALA A 113 10.84 -11.53 9.52
C ALA A 113 10.49 -10.04 9.56
N GLY A 114 9.21 -9.69 9.41
CA GLY A 114 8.67 -8.33 9.48
C GLY A 114 7.15 -8.38 9.35
N VAL A 115 6.46 -7.29 9.67
CA VAL A 115 5.00 -7.19 9.62
C VAL A 115 4.57 -5.99 8.78
N VAL A 116 3.59 -6.18 7.90
CA VAL A 116 2.88 -5.12 7.19
C VAL A 116 1.46 -5.06 7.70
N GLY A 117 1.10 -3.99 8.35
CA GLY A 117 -0.15 -3.84 9.12
C GLY A 117 0.18 -3.26 10.52
N HIS A 118 -0.72 -3.22 11.44
CA HIS A 118 -2.15 -3.46 11.32
C HIS A 118 -2.84 -2.31 10.55
N LEU A 119 -4.13 -2.48 10.20
CA LEU A 119 -4.85 -1.43 9.49
C LEU A 119 -5.25 -0.29 10.45
N ASN A 120 -5.95 -0.60 11.53
CA ASN A 120 -6.51 0.40 12.43
C ASN A 120 -5.46 0.92 13.41
N SER A 121 -5.50 2.21 13.76
CA SER A 121 -4.62 2.79 14.79
C SER A 121 -4.81 2.10 16.14
N GLY A 122 -6.06 1.76 16.50
CA GLY A 122 -6.40 1.08 17.76
C GLY A 122 -5.80 -0.32 17.89
N THR A 123 -5.55 -1.03 16.79
CA THR A 123 -4.88 -2.34 16.79
C THR A 123 -3.37 -2.20 16.59
N SER A 124 -2.93 -1.24 15.77
CA SER A 124 -1.50 -0.99 15.48
C SER A 124 -0.71 -0.55 16.72
N ILE A 125 -1.25 0.38 17.51
CA ILE A 125 -0.56 0.96 18.66
C ILE A 125 -0.19 -0.10 19.70
N PRO A 126 -1.09 -0.93 20.23
CA PRO A 126 -0.71 -1.97 21.18
C PRO A 126 0.12 -3.11 20.53
N ALA A 127 -0.15 -3.47 19.29
CA ALA A 127 0.61 -4.49 18.56
C ALA A 127 2.08 -4.08 18.34
N SER A 128 2.35 -2.80 18.09
CA SER A 128 3.71 -2.28 17.88
C SER A 128 4.62 -2.51 19.07
N THR A 129 4.09 -2.49 20.30
CA THR A 129 4.84 -2.79 21.51
C THR A 129 5.29 -4.27 21.53
N ILE A 130 4.42 -5.19 21.10
CA ILE A 130 4.72 -6.62 21.02
C ILE A 130 5.80 -6.89 19.97
N TYR A 131 5.65 -6.33 18.76
CA TYR A 131 6.65 -6.50 17.70
C TYR A 131 7.99 -5.87 18.04
N SER A 132 7.99 -4.65 18.60
CA SER A 132 9.22 -3.97 19.03
C SER A 132 9.94 -4.76 20.13
N GLY A 133 9.21 -5.34 21.10
CA GLY A 133 9.76 -6.21 22.12
C GLY A 133 10.39 -7.49 21.58
N ALA A 134 9.92 -7.99 20.44
CA ALA A 134 10.46 -9.13 19.72
C ALA A 134 11.50 -8.73 18.64
N ASN A 135 11.86 -7.45 18.52
CA ASN A 135 12.71 -6.88 17.48
C ASN A 135 12.22 -7.15 16.04
N ILE A 136 10.93 -7.27 15.83
CA ILE A 136 10.32 -7.45 14.51
C ILE A 136 9.84 -6.10 14.00
N PRO A 137 10.39 -5.56 12.89
CA PRO A 137 9.91 -4.32 12.29
C PRO A 137 8.47 -4.47 11.77
N MET A 138 7.66 -3.41 11.99
CA MET A 138 6.33 -3.30 11.42
C MET A 138 6.19 -2.02 10.59
N ILE A 139 5.45 -2.11 9.50
CA ILE A 139 5.09 -0.98 8.64
C ILE A 139 3.57 -0.96 8.47
N SER A 140 2.90 0.08 8.97
CA SER A 140 1.47 0.26 8.68
C SER A 140 1.27 1.05 7.38
N GLY A 141 0.41 0.53 6.51
CA GLY A 141 -0.04 1.20 5.29
C GLY A 141 -1.30 2.04 5.47
N SER A 142 -1.77 2.23 6.72
CA SER A 142 -3.10 2.80 6.98
C SER A 142 -3.28 3.47 8.34
N ALA A 143 -2.55 3.07 9.39
CA ALA A 143 -2.71 3.66 10.73
C ALA A 143 -2.12 5.07 10.79
N THR A 144 -2.98 6.06 11.02
CA THR A 144 -2.67 7.50 10.92
C THR A 144 -2.41 8.17 12.26
N ASN A 145 -2.85 7.57 13.39
CA ASN A 145 -2.70 8.20 14.71
C ASN A 145 -1.21 8.44 15.06
N PRO A 146 -0.82 9.68 15.44
CA PRO A 146 0.56 10.02 15.78
C PRO A 146 1.17 9.13 16.86
N LEU A 147 0.37 8.64 17.82
CA LEU A 147 0.85 7.82 18.92
C LEU A 147 1.56 6.53 18.46
N LEU A 148 1.25 6.02 17.26
CA LEU A 148 1.90 4.82 16.73
C LEU A 148 3.43 4.93 16.75
N THR A 149 3.97 6.07 16.32
CA THR A 149 5.41 6.34 16.22
C THR A 149 5.98 7.19 17.36
N GLU A 150 5.11 7.79 18.20
CA GLU A 150 5.53 8.63 19.34
C GLU A 150 5.77 7.85 20.63
N GLN A 151 5.57 6.53 20.63
CA GLN A 151 5.88 5.66 21.78
C GLN A 151 7.40 5.48 22.02
N GLY A 152 8.25 5.97 21.13
CA GLY A 152 9.71 5.76 21.22
C GLY A 152 10.16 4.32 20.91
N LEU A 153 9.31 3.53 20.26
CA LEU A 153 9.58 2.13 19.89
C LEU A 153 10.46 2.07 18.64
N LYS A 154 11.38 1.12 18.62
CA LYS A 154 12.21 0.85 17.44
C LYS A 154 11.47 -0.05 16.44
N GLY A 155 11.73 0.19 15.15
CA GLY A 155 11.20 -0.68 14.09
C GLY A 155 9.73 -0.47 13.77
N VAL A 156 9.14 0.67 14.15
CA VAL A 156 7.75 1.02 13.85
C VAL A 156 7.73 2.09 12.77
N PHE A 157 7.03 1.83 11.66
CA PHE A 157 6.98 2.72 10.50
C PHE A 157 5.57 2.84 9.95
N ARG A 158 5.34 3.88 9.13
CA ARG A 158 4.12 4.02 8.32
C ARG A 158 4.41 4.57 6.93
N THR A 159 3.63 4.15 5.94
CA THR A 159 3.73 4.65 4.55
C THR A 159 2.66 5.67 4.20
N VAL A 160 1.74 5.97 5.09
CA VAL A 160 0.72 7.03 5.00
C VAL A 160 1.11 8.26 5.82
N GLY A 161 0.38 9.36 5.67
CA GLY A 161 0.51 10.53 6.53
C GLY A 161 -0.10 10.32 7.91
N ARG A 162 0.00 11.35 8.76
CA ARG A 162 -0.46 11.34 10.15
C ARG A 162 -1.74 12.16 10.32
N ASP A 163 -2.50 11.88 11.39
CA ASP A 163 -3.72 12.63 11.74
C ASP A 163 -3.44 14.11 12.03
N ASP A 164 -2.26 14.43 12.58
CA ASP A 164 -1.85 15.83 12.81
C ASP A 164 -1.47 16.60 11.54
N GLN A 165 -1.45 15.93 10.39
CA GLN A 165 -1.40 16.50 9.04
C GLN A 165 -2.79 16.45 8.38
N GLN A 166 -3.49 15.32 8.49
CA GLN A 166 -4.79 15.08 7.86
C GLN A 166 -5.91 15.94 8.49
N GLY A 167 -5.95 16.03 9.83
CA GLY A 167 -6.95 16.85 10.55
C GLY A 167 -6.89 18.32 10.14
N PRO A 168 -5.71 18.97 10.18
CA PRO A 168 -5.57 20.32 9.63
C PRO A 168 -5.91 20.43 8.14
N ALA A 169 -5.58 19.45 7.31
CA ALA A 169 -5.87 19.48 5.89
C ALA A 169 -7.38 19.57 5.61
N ILE A 170 -8.19 18.66 6.19
CA ILE A 170 -9.65 18.66 5.98
C ILE A 170 -10.32 19.87 6.65
N ALA A 171 -9.87 20.26 7.86
CA ALA A 171 -10.45 21.39 8.58
C ALA A 171 -10.18 22.72 7.85
N ASN A 172 -8.97 22.98 7.40
CA ASN A 172 -8.62 24.18 6.65
C ASN A 172 -9.33 24.22 5.29
N TYR A 173 -9.44 23.07 4.60
CA TYR A 173 -10.19 22.98 3.36
C TYR A 173 -11.67 23.34 3.59
N LEU A 174 -12.31 22.80 4.65
CA LEU A 174 -13.68 23.12 5.03
C LEU A 174 -13.85 24.61 5.33
N VAL A 175 -12.94 25.19 6.10
CA VAL A 175 -12.99 26.63 6.44
C VAL A 175 -12.86 27.50 5.21
N ALA A 176 -11.92 27.21 4.31
CA ALA A 176 -11.66 28.01 3.13
C ALA A 176 -12.83 27.97 2.13
N ASN A 177 -13.42 26.79 1.92
CA ASN A 177 -14.40 26.57 0.86
C ASN A 177 -15.87 26.68 1.31
N ASN A 178 -16.17 26.22 2.54
CA ASN A 178 -17.55 26.19 3.06
C ASN A 178 -17.83 27.29 4.09
N LYS A 179 -16.79 27.91 4.66
CA LYS A 179 -16.86 29.04 5.62
C LYS A 179 -17.84 28.80 6.78
N PRO A 180 -17.81 27.65 7.46
CA PRO A 180 -18.72 27.32 8.54
C PRO A 180 -18.50 28.26 9.73
N LYS A 181 -19.57 28.71 10.37
CA LYS A 181 -19.53 29.45 11.65
C LYS A 181 -19.64 28.54 12.85
N LEU A 182 -20.33 27.42 12.69
CA LEU A 182 -20.60 26.45 13.75
C LEU A 182 -20.40 25.03 13.22
N VAL A 183 -19.49 24.28 13.84
CA VAL A 183 -19.18 22.89 13.47
C VAL A 183 -19.50 21.96 14.65
N ALA A 184 -20.14 20.84 14.35
CA ALA A 184 -20.25 19.71 15.26
C ALA A 184 -19.16 18.68 14.96
N ILE A 185 -18.65 18.03 16.00
CA ILE A 185 -17.70 16.94 15.88
C ILE A 185 -18.28 15.71 16.58
N VAL A 186 -18.24 14.59 15.89
CA VAL A 186 -18.62 13.27 16.41
C VAL A 186 -17.47 12.30 16.14
N ASP A 187 -17.18 11.42 17.09
CA ASP A 187 -16.20 10.35 16.89
C ASP A 187 -16.73 8.97 17.35
N ASP A 188 -16.09 7.91 16.91
CA ASP A 188 -16.43 6.53 17.24
C ASP A 188 -15.72 6.00 18.50
N ALA A 189 -15.08 6.88 19.28
CA ALA A 189 -14.30 6.57 20.45
C ALA A 189 -13.16 5.55 20.26
N THR A 190 -12.75 5.28 19.01
CA THR A 190 -11.53 4.53 18.72
C THR A 190 -10.29 5.43 18.80
N ALA A 191 -9.11 4.83 18.95
CA ALA A 191 -7.87 5.61 18.91
C ALA A 191 -7.69 6.41 17.60
N TYR A 192 -8.18 5.90 16.47
CA TYR A 192 -8.21 6.61 15.19
C TYR A 192 -9.23 7.74 15.20
N GLY A 193 -10.51 7.42 15.41
CA GLY A 193 -11.58 8.41 15.27
C GLY A 193 -11.48 9.56 16.26
N GLU A 194 -11.16 9.27 17.53
CA GLU A 194 -10.91 10.29 18.56
C GLU A 194 -9.64 11.11 18.24
N GLY A 195 -8.56 10.46 17.81
CA GLY A 195 -7.30 11.11 17.48
C GLY A 195 -7.45 12.12 16.35
N LEU A 196 -8.02 11.72 15.23
CA LEU A 196 -8.28 12.61 14.10
C LEU A 196 -9.26 13.74 14.46
N ALA A 197 -10.32 13.42 15.21
CA ALA A 197 -11.27 14.43 15.70
C ALA A 197 -10.61 15.49 16.60
N ASN A 198 -9.61 15.12 17.40
CA ASN A 198 -8.83 16.06 18.21
C ASN A 198 -8.09 17.06 17.34
N GLU A 199 -7.44 16.61 16.26
CA GLU A 199 -6.68 17.50 15.37
C GLU A 199 -7.60 18.41 14.55
N VAL A 200 -8.76 17.91 14.11
CA VAL A 200 -9.79 18.71 13.44
C VAL A 200 -10.34 19.80 14.38
N GLU A 201 -10.69 19.42 15.62
CA GLU A 201 -11.22 20.36 16.62
C GLU A 201 -10.22 21.48 16.94
N LYS A 202 -8.97 21.11 17.18
CA LYS A 202 -7.86 22.04 17.44
C LYS A 202 -7.69 23.03 16.28
N THR A 203 -7.73 22.55 15.03
CA THR A 203 -7.57 23.37 13.84
C THR A 203 -8.75 24.31 13.62
N LEU A 204 -9.99 23.83 13.76
CA LEU A 204 -11.19 24.66 13.63
C LEU A 204 -11.22 25.76 14.68
N LYS A 205 -10.87 25.46 15.95
CA LYS A 205 -10.77 26.46 17.01
C LYS A 205 -9.68 27.51 16.71
N ALA A 206 -8.52 27.08 16.21
CA ALA A 206 -7.45 27.99 15.81
C ALA A 206 -7.85 28.92 14.65
N ALA A 207 -8.74 28.45 13.76
CA ALA A 207 -9.31 29.23 12.67
C ALA A 207 -10.50 30.15 13.12
N GLY A 208 -10.82 30.19 14.42
CA GLY A 208 -11.90 31.01 14.97
C GLY A 208 -13.32 30.45 14.75
N VAL A 209 -13.42 29.19 14.32
CA VAL A 209 -14.73 28.52 14.12
C VAL A 209 -15.27 28.04 15.47
N LYS A 210 -16.56 28.29 15.70
CA LYS A 210 -17.23 27.77 16.90
C LYS A 210 -17.47 26.28 16.76
N VAL A 211 -16.97 25.51 17.73
CA VAL A 211 -17.16 24.05 17.79
C VAL A 211 -18.15 23.70 18.89
N LEU A 212 -19.14 22.88 18.59
CA LEU A 212 -20.09 22.36 19.58
C LEU A 212 -19.39 21.36 20.53
N PRO A 213 -19.95 21.12 21.75
CA PRO A 213 -19.49 20.00 22.56
C PRO A 213 -19.49 18.70 21.74
N ARG A 214 -18.40 17.94 21.84
CA ARG A 214 -18.20 16.72 21.08
C ARG A 214 -19.20 15.65 21.48
N GLU A 215 -19.79 14.98 20.52
CA GLU A 215 -20.61 13.78 20.71
C GLU A 215 -19.78 12.55 20.34
N LYS A 216 -20.10 11.41 20.96
CA LYS A 216 -19.38 10.16 20.73
C LYS A 216 -20.33 9.01 20.44
N GLY A 217 -19.89 8.08 19.64
CA GLY A 217 -20.45 6.75 19.47
C GLY A 217 -19.43 5.68 19.81
N THR A 218 -19.54 4.54 19.12
CA THR A 218 -18.54 3.48 19.11
C THR A 218 -18.36 3.00 17.67
N ASP A 219 -17.34 2.19 17.43
CA ASP A 219 -17.08 1.49 16.16
C ASP A 219 -18.21 0.51 15.73
N LYS A 220 -19.24 0.34 16.58
CA LYS A 220 -20.41 -0.53 16.34
C LYS A 220 -21.73 0.24 16.32
N THR A 221 -21.66 1.57 16.47
CA THR A 221 -22.88 2.40 16.50
C THR A 221 -23.52 2.45 15.11
N SER A 222 -24.75 1.93 15.01
CA SER A 222 -25.58 1.98 13.79
C SER A 222 -26.79 2.90 13.92
N ASP A 223 -27.25 3.20 15.15
CA ASP A 223 -28.33 4.16 15.42
C ASP A 223 -27.76 5.45 16.01
N TRP A 224 -27.82 6.51 15.22
CA TRP A 224 -27.32 7.83 15.55
C TRP A 224 -28.41 8.85 15.87
N LYS A 225 -29.68 8.43 15.89
CA LYS A 225 -30.83 9.34 16.01
C LYS A 225 -30.77 10.23 17.25
N ALA A 226 -30.33 9.71 18.39
CA ALA A 226 -30.18 10.50 19.59
C ALA A 226 -29.15 11.62 19.46
N VAL A 227 -27.96 11.31 18.97
CA VAL A 227 -26.89 12.28 18.68
C VAL A 227 -27.36 13.29 17.64
N LEU A 228 -27.90 12.81 16.52
CA LEU A 228 -28.35 13.66 15.42
C LEU A 228 -29.50 14.59 15.81
N THR A 229 -30.39 14.16 16.70
CA THR A 229 -31.47 15.02 17.20
C THR A 229 -30.92 16.20 18.00
N LYS A 230 -29.90 15.97 18.86
CA LYS A 230 -29.20 17.06 19.54
C LYS A 230 -28.55 18.02 18.55
N LEU A 231 -27.85 17.49 17.53
CA LEU A 231 -27.18 18.29 16.50
C LEU A 231 -28.20 19.10 15.69
N LYS A 232 -29.34 18.51 15.30
CA LYS A 232 -30.42 19.19 14.60
C LYS A 232 -30.90 20.43 15.37
N GLY A 233 -31.07 20.34 16.69
CA GLY A 233 -31.46 21.46 17.55
C GLY A 233 -30.41 22.58 17.59
N ARG A 234 -29.14 22.28 17.38
CA ARG A 234 -28.01 23.24 17.36
C ARG A 234 -27.76 23.86 15.99
N ARG A 235 -28.25 23.27 14.92
CA ARG A 235 -28.12 23.74 13.51
C ARG A 235 -26.67 24.02 13.11
N PRO A 236 -25.74 23.06 13.20
CA PRO A 236 -24.37 23.26 12.73
C PRO A 236 -24.35 23.47 11.22
N ASP A 237 -23.38 24.27 10.71
CA ASP A 237 -23.13 24.46 9.29
C ASP A 237 -22.41 23.22 8.70
N ALA A 238 -21.57 22.57 9.50
CA ALA A 238 -20.88 21.35 9.12
C ALA A 238 -20.81 20.36 10.29
N VAL A 239 -20.67 19.07 9.97
CA VAL A 239 -20.44 17.97 10.90
C VAL A 239 -19.19 17.24 10.46
N PHE A 240 -18.20 17.12 11.33
CA PHE A 240 -17.09 16.21 11.15
C PHE A 240 -17.35 14.90 11.89
N TYR A 241 -17.09 13.79 11.22
CA TYR A 241 -17.13 12.47 11.83
C TYR A 241 -15.76 11.77 11.74
N GLY A 242 -15.18 11.45 12.89
CA GLY A 242 -13.99 10.61 13.05
C GLY A 242 -14.38 9.16 13.30
N GLY A 243 -14.20 8.31 12.29
CA GLY A 243 -14.55 6.89 12.35
C GLY A 243 -14.61 6.27 10.94
N MET A 244 -15.12 5.04 10.88
CA MET A 244 -15.16 4.24 9.67
C MET A 244 -16.47 4.40 8.88
N ASP A 245 -16.45 4.01 7.61
CA ASP A 245 -17.63 4.04 6.73
C ASP A 245 -18.79 3.19 7.25
N ALA A 246 -18.52 2.03 7.86
CA ALA A 246 -19.54 1.14 8.41
C ALA A 246 -20.46 1.83 9.43
N THR A 247 -19.99 2.85 10.13
CA THR A 247 -20.75 3.66 11.09
C THR A 247 -21.08 5.06 10.57
N GLY A 248 -20.19 5.64 9.76
CA GLY A 248 -20.37 6.96 9.13
C GLY A 248 -21.47 6.99 8.09
N GLY A 249 -21.61 5.95 7.29
CA GLY A 249 -22.68 5.84 6.28
C GLY A 249 -24.09 5.84 6.90
N PRO A 250 -24.40 4.97 7.85
CA PRO A 250 -25.66 5.03 8.61
C PRO A 250 -25.91 6.39 9.29
N MET A 251 -24.87 7.02 9.86
CA MET A 251 -24.99 8.36 10.43
C MET A 251 -25.45 9.37 9.38
N LEU A 252 -24.78 9.42 8.23
CA LEU A 252 -25.08 10.37 7.17
C LEU A 252 -26.51 10.15 6.63
N LYS A 253 -26.93 8.92 6.42
CA LYS A 253 -28.29 8.57 6.03
C LYS A 253 -29.31 9.10 6.99
N GLN A 254 -29.18 8.78 8.28
CA GLN A 254 -30.10 9.22 9.34
C GLN A 254 -30.08 10.74 9.50
N ALA A 255 -28.94 11.40 9.29
CA ALA A 255 -28.88 12.85 9.31
C ALA A 255 -29.77 13.50 8.22
N ARG A 256 -29.75 12.94 7.00
CA ARG A 256 -30.62 13.42 5.91
C ARG A 256 -32.09 13.10 6.14
N GLU A 257 -32.42 11.94 6.69
CA GLU A 257 -33.78 11.58 7.12
C GLU A 257 -34.31 12.58 8.17
N LEU A 258 -33.46 13.06 9.04
CA LEU A 258 -33.77 14.10 10.02
C LEU A 258 -33.72 15.52 9.44
N ALA A 259 -33.53 15.69 8.12
CA ALA A 259 -33.42 16.97 7.42
C ALA A 259 -32.27 17.87 7.93
N ILE A 260 -31.16 17.29 8.41
CA ILE A 260 -29.94 18.03 8.74
C ILE A 260 -29.23 18.37 7.44
N LYS A 261 -29.10 19.67 7.13
CA LYS A 261 -28.51 20.18 5.87
C LYS A 261 -27.02 20.49 5.96
N ALA A 262 -26.40 20.26 7.13
CA ALA A 262 -24.97 20.49 7.34
C ALA A 262 -24.10 19.79 6.28
N VAL A 263 -22.94 20.36 5.98
CA VAL A 263 -21.89 19.68 5.20
C VAL A 263 -21.28 18.59 6.08
N PHE A 264 -21.29 17.35 5.62
CA PHE A 264 -20.65 16.25 6.34
C PHE A 264 -19.23 16.05 5.83
N THR A 265 -18.30 15.97 6.76
CA THR A 265 -16.88 15.75 6.49
C THR A 265 -16.37 14.54 7.27
N PHE A 266 -15.46 13.77 6.65
CA PHE A 266 -14.98 12.51 7.17
C PHE A 266 -13.46 12.39 7.03
N GLY A 267 -12.84 11.55 7.85
CA GLY A 267 -11.47 11.08 7.65
C GLY A 267 -11.38 9.96 6.61
N ASP A 268 -10.19 9.41 6.45
CA ASP A 268 -9.87 8.34 5.49
C ASP A 268 -10.66 7.06 5.74
N GLY A 269 -10.91 6.67 6.99
CA GLY A 269 -11.67 5.47 7.32
C GLY A 269 -13.11 5.45 6.79
N ALA A 270 -13.66 6.60 6.40
CA ALA A 270 -14.96 6.71 5.74
C ALA A 270 -14.85 7.31 4.32
N CYS A 271 -13.65 7.41 3.76
CA CYS A 271 -13.42 7.93 2.43
C CYS A 271 -13.41 6.82 1.38
N THR A 272 -14.54 6.13 1.24
CA THR A 272 -14.74 4.98 0.34
C THR A 272 -16.02 5.11 -0.47
N ASP A 273 -16.08 4.48 -1.64
CA ASP A 273 -17.31 4.37 -2.43
C ASP A 273 -18.41 3.59 -1.69
N LYS A 274 -18.05 2.82 -0.64
CA LYS A 274 -18.99 2.14 0.26
C LYS A 274 -19.96 3.10 0.93
N MET A 275 -19.58 4.36 1.13
CA MET A 275 -20.47 5.40 1.65
C MET A 275 -21.73 5.56 0.81
N LYS A 276 -21.65 5.41 -0.53
CA LYS A 276 -22.84 5.44 -1.41
C LYS A 276 -23.76 4.24 -1.16
N GLU A 277 -23.20 3.05 -0.94
CA GLU A 277 -24.02 1.87 -0.61
C GLU A 277 -24.73 2.02 0.74
N LEU A 278 -24.03 2.59 1.74
CA LEU A 278 -24.52 2.70 3.12
C LEU A 278 -25.48 3.88 3.33
N ALA A 279 -25.22 4.99 2.68
CA ALA A 279 -25.97 6.24 2.85
C ALA A 279 -26.93 6.55 1.69
N GLY A 280 -26.84 5.86 0.57
CA GLY A 280 -27.63 6.16 -0.64
C GLY A 280 -27.32 7.57 -1.16
N ASP A 281 -28.32 8.31 -1.61
CA ASP A 281 -28.18 9.67 -2.13
C ASP A 281 -27.75 10.69 -1.05
N ALA A 282 -27.86 10.33 0.22
CA ALA A 282 -27.33 11.15 1.31
C ALA A 282 -25.79 11.33 1.24
N ALA A 283 -25.08 10.44 0.55
CA ALA A 283 -23.65 10.52 0.37
C ALA A 283 -23.20 11.61 -0.60
N ASP A 284 -24.07 12.07 -1.50
CA ASP A 284 -23.71 13.06 -2.51
C ASP A 284 -23.30 14.39 -1.84
N GLY A 285 -22.16 14.93 -2.24
CA GLY A 285 -21.60 16.16 -1.69
C GLY A 285 -20.92 16.04 -0.33
N LEU A 286 -20.74 14.82 0.23
CA LEU A 286 -19.87 14.65 1.38
C LEU A 286 -18.43 15.08 1.01
N LEU A 287 -17.68 15.50 2.02
CA LEU A 287 -16.24 15.70 1.91
C LEU A 287 -15.52 14.64 2.74
N CYS A 288 -14.40 14.13 2.25
CA CYS A 288 -13.53 13.28 3.05
C CYS A 288 -12.06 13.51 2.71
N SER A 289 -11.17 13.05 3.57
CA SER A 289 -9.74 13.17 3.37
C SER A 289 -9.08 11.81 3.36
N GLN A 290 -7.94 11.69 2.65
CA GLN A 290 -7.04 10.54 2.72
C GLN A 290 -5.64 11.01 3.09
N ALA A 291 -4.96 10.25 3.94
CA ALA A 291 -3.58 10.51 4.37
C ALA A 291 -2.56 9.98 3.35
N GLY A 292 -2.65 10.47 2.12
CA GLY A 292 -1.81 10.08 0.99
C GLY A 292 -2.37 10.56 -0.34
N ILE A 293 -1.75 10.12 -1.44
CA ILE A 293 -2.25 10.32 -2.80
C ILE A 293 -3.53 9.49 -3.02
N PRO A 294 -4.44 9.93 -3.91
CA PRO A 294 -5.61 9.12 -4.24
C PRO A 294 -5.20 7.85 -4.99
N PRO A 295 -5.93 6.73 -4.84
CA PRO A 295 -5.60 5.47 -5.53
C PRO A 295 -5.44 5.64 -7.04
N GLN A 296 -6.22 6.52 -7.66
CA GLN A 296 -6.17 6.80 -9.11
C GLN A 296 -4.84 7.44 -9.56
N ALA A 297 -4.09 8.06 -8.64
CA ALA A 297 -2.77 8.63 -8.89
C ALA A 297 -1.61 7.68 -8.53
N ALA A 298 -1.91 6.45 -8.11
CA ALA A 298 -0.89 5.44 -7.88
C ALA A 298 -0.19 5.04 -9.21
N ASP A 299 0.99 4.44 -9.10
CA ASP A 299 1.76 3.99 -10.26
C ASP A 299 0.93 3.09 -11.19
N LYS A 300 0.98 3.36 -12.50
CA LYS A 300 0.17 2.66 -13.51
C LYS A 300 0.43 1.16 -13.54
N LYS A 301 1.68 0.73 -13.35
CA LYS A 301 2.02 -0.72 -13.35
C LYS A 301 1.41 -1.41 -12.16
N PHE A 302 1.41 -0.75 -10.99
CA PHE A 302 0.71 -1.25 -9.81
C PHE A 302 -0.80 -1.38 -10.07
N LEU A 303 -1.45 -0.36 -10.63
CA LEU A 303 -2.89 -0.38 -10.91
C LEU A 303 -3.27 -1.51 -11.88
N GLU A 304 -2.51 -1.68 -12.96
CA GLU A 304 -2.70 -2.74 -13.94
C GLU A 304 -2.50 -4.14 -13.33
N ALA A 305 -1.43 -4.33 -12.56
CA ALA A 305 -1.13 -5.60 -11.90
C ALA A 305 -2.17 -5.95 -10.84
N TYR A 306 -2.61 -4.97 -10.04
CA TYR A 306 -3.64 -5.13 -9.03
C TYR A 306 -4.97 -5.54 -9.67
N LYS A 307 -5.43 -4.78 -10.69
CA LYS A 307 -6.67 -5.08 -11.43
C LYS A 307 -6.62 -6.46 -12.08
N LYS A 308 -5.49 -6.79 -12.72
CA LYS A 308 -5.30 -8.11 -13.36
C LYS A 308 -5.39 -9.26 -12.36
N LYS A 309 -4.82 -9.09 -11.17
CA LYS A 309 -4.77 -10.16 -10.17
C LYS A 309 -6.07 -10.32 -9.41
N PHE A 310 -6.69 -9.23 -8.99
CA PHE A 310 -7.83 -9.26 -8.06
C PHE A 310 -9.18 -8.98 -8.72
N ASN A 311 -9.18 -8.56 -9.99
CA ASN A 311 -10.37 -8.18 -10.78
C ASN A 311 -11.21 -7.05 -10.12
N VAL A 312 -10.59 -6.26 -9.26
CA VAL A 312 -11.14 -5.06 -8.63
C VAL A 312 -10.12 -3.94 -8.69
N ASP A 313 -10.57 -2.70 -8.55
CA ASP A 313 -9.67 -1.55 -8.40
C ASP A 313 -9.25 -1.38 -6.93
N PRO A 314 -8.10 -0.76 -6.64
CA PRO A 314 -7.74 -0.37 -5.28
C PRO A 314 -8.82 0.52 -4.65
N ILE A 315 -9.11 0.28 -3.36
CA ILE A 315 -10.10 1.07 -2.63
C ILE A 315 -9.43 2.30 -2.02
N LEU A 316 -8.41 2.10 -1.19
CA LEU A 316 -7.81 3.19 -0.43
C LEU A 316 -6.34 2.91 -0.05
N TYR A 317 -6.06 1.81 0.64
CA TYR A 317 -4.78 1.59 1.32
C TYR A 317 -3.82 0.64 0.59
N SER A 318 -4.29 -0.13 -0.38
CA SER A 318 -3.46 -1.14 -1.05
C SER A 318 -2.18 -0.60 -1.68
N PRO A 319 -2.09 0.63 -2.26
CA PRO A 319 -0.83 1.15 -2.75
C PRO A 319 0.21 1.32 -1.64
N PHE A 320 -0.23 1.77 -0.46
CA PHE A 320 0.65 2.02 0.69
C PHE A 320 1.09 0.73 1.36
N THR A 321 0.21 -0.27 1.45
CA THR A 321 0.53 -1.59 1.99
C THR A 321 1.44 -2.38 1.06
N TYR A 322 1.21 -2.26 -0.26
CA TYR A 322 2.13 -2.78 -1.28
C TYR A 322 3.54 -2.20 -1.08
N ASP A 323 3.64 -0.88 -0.97
CA ASP A 323 4.92 -0.20 -0.76
C ASP A 323 5.56 -0.61 0.58
N GLY A 324 4.81 -0.70 1.66
CA GLY A 324 5.29 -1.17 2.96
C GLY A 324 5.91 -2.58 2.88
N THR A 325 5.27 -3.47 2.12
CA THR A 325 5.78 -4.83 1.87
C THR A 325 7.07 -4.79 1.03
N ARG A 326 7.09 -3.98 -0.02
CA ARG A 326 8.27 -3.79 -0.87
C ARG A 326 9.45 -3.21 -0.08
N LEU A 327 9.19 -2.25 0.80
CA LEU A 327 10.21 -1.64 1.66
C LEU A 327 10.90 -2.66 2.58
N LEU A 328 10.14 -3.56 3.22
CA LEU A 328 10.72 -4.67 4.00
C LEU A 328 11.62 -5.54 3.12
N ILE A 329 11.14 -5.94 1.94
CA ILE A 329 11.87 -6.81 1.03
C ILE A 329 13.13 -6.12 0.50
N GLU A 330 13.07 -4.85 0.11
CA GLU A 330 14.23 -4.10 -0.39
C GLU A 330 15.27 -3.86 0.72
N ALA A 331 14.84 -3.63 1.97
CA ALA A 331 15.75 -3.53 3.10
C ALA A 331 16.47 -4.86 3.36
N MET A 332 15.75 -6.00 3.31
CA MET A 332 16.33 -7.35 3.42
C MET A 332 17.33 -7.64 2.28
N LYS A 333 17.03 -7.20 1.04
CA LYS A 333 17.95 -7.31 -0.11
C LYS A 333 19.22 -6.49 0.13
N LYS A 334 19.10 -5.24 0.55
CA LYS A 334 20.24 -4.36 0.82
C LYS A 334 21.13 -4.92 1.93
N ALA A 335 20.54 -5.44 2.98
CA ALA A 335 21.26 -6.08 4.08
C ALA A 335 21.78 -7.49 3.73
N ASN A 336 21.34 -8.05 2.59
CA ASN A 336 21.55 -9.45 2.23
C ASN A 336 21.17 -10.41 3.37
N SER A 337 20.10 -10.10 4.12
CA SER A 337 19.67 -10.93 5.27
C SER A 337 18.20 -10.66 5.63
N PRO A 338 17.42 -11.69 6.01
CA PRO A 338 16.07 -11.55 6.56
C PRO A 338 16.08 -11.25 8.06
N ASP A 339 17.24 -11.24 8.71
CA ASP A 339 17.38 -10.95 10.14
C ASP A 339 17.04 -9.47 10.42
N PRO A 340 16.00 -9.19 11.24
CA PRO A 340 15.61 -7.82 11.58
C PRO A 340 16.76 -6.96 12.11
N ALA A 341 17.68 -7.53 12.91
CA ALA A 341 18.82 -6.80 13.45
C ALA A 341 19.76 -6.27 12.36
N LYS A 342 19.80 -6.95 11.19
CA LYS A 342 20.66 -6.58 10.06
C LYS A 342 19.98 -5.64 9.09
N TYR A 343 18.68 -5.84 8.78
CA TYR A 343 18.03 -5.04 7.76
C TYR A 343 17.33 -3.77 8.31
N LEU A 344 17.03 -3.70 9.61
CA LEU A 344 16.39 -2.51 10.20
C LEU A 344 17.17 -1.20 9.95
N PRO A 345 18.53 -1.15 10.07
CA PRO A 345 19.29 0.05 9.73
C PRO A 345 19.16 0.45 8.25
N GLU A 346 19.00 -0.51 7.33
CA GLU A 346 18.74 -0.24 5.92
C GLU A 346 17.33 0.30 5.69
N LEU A 347 16.33 -0.25 6.41
CA LEU A 347 14.95 0.22 6.36
C LEU A 347 14.82 1.66 6.85
N GLN A 348 15.50 2.03 7.94
CA GLN A 348 15.47 3.39 8.50
C GLN A 348 16.01 4.46 7.55
N LYS A 349 16.96 4.10 6.68
CA LYS A 349 17.62 5.01 5.73
C LYS A 349 17.11 4.88 4.32
N ILE A 350 16.06 4.07 4.11
CA ILE A 350 15.61 3.75 2.77
C ILE A 350 15.03 4.96 2.06
N GLU A 351 15.43 5.16 0.82
CA GLU A 351 14.73 6.00 -0.14
C GLU A 351 14.15 5.11 -1.24
N TYR A 352 12.87 5.18 -1.46
CA TYR A 352 12.15 4.28 -2.35
C TYR A 352 11.09 5.05 -3.14
N THR A 353 10.94 4.73 -4.40
CA THR A 353 9.83 5.20 -5.23
C THR A 353 8.95 4.01 -5.55
N GLY A 354 7.78 3.98 -4.94
CA GLY A 354 6.82 2.90 -5.05
C GLY A 354 5.53 3.29 -5.73
N ALA A 355 4.51 2.49 -5.53
CA ALA A 355 3.16 2.72 -6.06
C ALA A 355 2.54 4.02 -5.54
N SER A 356 2.80 4.38 -4.28
CA SER A 356 2.30 5.60 -3.64
C SER A 356 3.25 6.79 -3.74
N GLY A 357 4.24 6.74 -4.66
CA GLY A 357 5.21 7.81 -4.86
C GLY A 357 6.51 7.63 -4.05
N LYS A 358 7.18 8.74 -3.76
CA LYS A 358 8.44 8.75 -3.03
C LYS A 358 8.23 8.49 -1.54
N ILE A 359 9.03 7.59 -0.96
CA ILE A 359 8.95 7.24 0.46
C ILE A 359 10.35 7.32 1.06
N SER A 360 10.45 8.03 2.16
CA SER A 360 11.55 7.99 3.12
C SER A 360 10.98 8.24 4.50
N PHE A 361 11.68 7.80 5.53
CA PHE A 361 11.22 7.91 6.90
C PHE A 361 12.00 8.99 7.67
N ASP A 362 11.32 9.61 8.63
CA ASP A 362 11.97 10.42 9.65
C ASP A 362 12.54 9.53 10.77
N ASP A 363 13.12 10.18 11.80
CA ASP A 363 13.75 9.46 12.92
C ASP A 363 12.74 8.66 13.78
N LYS A 364 11.44 8.96 13.66
CA LYS A 364 10.36 8.25 14.36
C LYS A 364 9.78 7.09 13.54
N GLY A 365 10.06 7.03 12.23
CA GLY A 365 9.48 6.06 11.30
C GLY A 365 8.26 6.56 10.55
N ASP A 366 7.95 7.84 10.61
CA ASP A 366 6.89 8.46 9.84
C ASP A 366 7.34 8.78 8.41
N ARG A 367 6.43 8.64 7.44
CA ARG A 367 6.69 9.05 6.07
C ARG A 367 6.91 10.55 5.98
N LYS A 368 8.04 10.96 5.40
CA LYS A 368 8.31 12.35 5.07
C LYS A 368 7.45 12.83 3.90
N ASP A 369 7.07 14.10 3.91
CA ASP A 369 6.40 14.79 2.81
C ASP A 369 5.14 14.09 2.28
N ALA A 370 4.38 13.45 3.19
CA ALA A 370 3.12 12.81 2.81
C ALA A 370 2.11 13.84 2.30
N GLU A 371 1.47 13.53 1.18
CA GLU A 371 0.34 14.29 0.65
C GLU A 371 -0.93 13.96 1.45
N MET A 372 -1.88 14.93 1.46
CA MET A 372 -3.25 14.72 1.92
C MET A 372 -4.18 15.00 0.76
N THR A 373 -5.09 14.09 0.47
CA THR A 373 -6.08 14.26 -0.60
C THR A 373 -7.44 14.58 -0.01
N ILE A 374 -8.13 15.54 -0.58
CA ILE A 374 -9.53 15.84 -0.28
C ILE A 374 -10.41 15.33 -1.43
N PHE A 375 -11.47 14.65 -1.06
CA PHE A 375 -12.46 14.08 -1.98
C PHE A 375 -13.85 14.65 -1.72
N THR A 376 -14.68 14.56 -2.74
CA THR A 376 -16.13 14.68 -2.62
C THR A 376 -16.81 13.48 -3.28
N MET A 377 -18.01 13.12 -2.80
CA MET A 377 -18.84 12.13 -3.48
C MET A 377 -19.62 12.83 -4.60
N LYS A 378 -19.45 12.37 -5.81
CA LYS A 378 -20.14 12.87 -7.00
C LYS A 378 -20.64 11.68 -7.83
N GLU A 379 -21.95 11.68 -8.12
CA GLU A 379 -22.58 10.61 -8.93
C GLU A 379 -22.28 9.20 -8.39
N GLY A 380 -22.24 9.08 -7.06
CA GLY A 380 -22.03 7.81 -6.37
C GLY A 380 -20.57 7.32 -6.31
N LYS A 381 -19.62 8.16 -6.72
CA LYS A 381 -18.17 7.84 -6.65
C LYS A 381 -17.40 8.95 -5.98
N LEU A 382 -16.34 8.58 -5.29
CA LEU A 382 -15.38 9.53 -4.76
C LEU A 382 -14.54 10.15 -5.88
N ALA A 383 -14.56 11.45 -5.94
CA ALA A 383 -13.74 12.24 -6.85
C ALA A 383 -12.72 13.05 -6.04
N PRO A 384 -11.42 12.88 -6.26
CA PRO A 384 -10.41 13.73 -5.64
C PRO A 384 -10.55 15.16 -6.20
N ILE A 385 -10.52 16.16 -5.31
CA ILE A 385 -10.72 17.57 -5.68
C ILE A 385 -9.53 18.45 -5.33
N ALA A 386 -8.73 18.07 -4.32
CA ALA A 386 -7.54 18.83 -3.95
C ALA A 386 -6.48 17.90 -3.33
N ILE A 387 -5.22 18.27 -3.54
CA ILE A 387 -4.05 17.70 -2.88
C ILE A 387 -3.42 18.77 -1.99
N ILE A 388 -3.08 18.41 -0.77
CA ILE A 388 -2.39 19.27 0.18
C ILE A 388 -1.02 18.67 0.45
N LYS A 389 0.03 19.44 0.17
CA LYS A 389 1.43 19.05 0.37
C LYS A 389 2.21 20.22 0.92
N GLY A 390 2.94 20.01 2.03
CA GLY A 390 3.73 21.08 2.66
C GLY A 390 2.91 22.33 3.00
N GLY A 391 1.62 22.19 3.33
CA GLY A 391 0.69 23.28 3.63
C GLY A 391 0.11 23.99 2.40
N LEU A 392 0.53 23.65 1.19
CA LEU A 392 -0.02 24.19 -0.06
C LEU A 392 -1.16 23.31 -0.56
N THR A 393 -2.27 23.94 -0.94
CA THR A 393 -3.41 23.26 -1.56
C THR A 393 -3.38 23.51 -3.06
N ILE A 394 -3.37 22.44 -3.85
CA ILE A 394 -3.44 22.46 -5.31
C ILE A 394 -4.67 21.67 -5.77
N SER A 395 -5.26 22.03 -6.91
CA SER A 395 -6.35 21.24 -7.48
C SER A 395 -5.83 19.86 -7.89
N PHE A 396 -6.72 18.86 -7.88
CA PHE A 396 -6.32 17.52 -8.33
C PHE A 396 -5.89 17.51 -9.81
N ASP A 397 -6.56 18.29 -10.65
CA ASP A 397 -6.21 18.40 -12.07
C ASP A 397 -4.81 18.96 -12.28
N ASP A 398 -4.41 19.97 -11.49
CA ASP A 398 -3.07 20.54 -11.57
C ASP A 398 -2.02 19.58 -11.02
N PHE A 399 -2.35 18.80 -9.99
CA PHE A 399 -1.49 17.75 -9.46
C PHE A 399 -1.22 16.67 -10.53
N VAL A 400 -2.26 16.20 -11.23
CA VAL A 400 -2.10 15.20 -12.30
C VAL A 400 -1.23 15.76 -13.43
N LYS A 401 -1.48 16.99 -13.90
CA LYS A 401 -0.65 17.62 -14.93
C LYS A 401 0.82 17.73 -14.52
N ALA A 402 1.09 18.10 -13.27
CA ALA A 402 2.46 18.21 -12.76
C ALA A 402 3.16 16.84 -12.59
N SER A 403 2.38 15.76 -12.46
CA SER A 403 2.89 14.40 -12.29
C SER A 403 3.09 13.66 -13.62
N GLU A 404 2.58 14.20 -14.73
CA GLU A 404 2.84 13.64 -16.06
C GLU A 404 4.31 13.85 -16.43
N PRO A 405 5.00 12.80 -16.95
CA PRO A 405 6.36 12.97 -17.44
C PRO A 405 6.37 14.03 -18.54
N ALA A 406 7.32 14.97 -18.47
CA ALA A 406 7.52 15.95 -19.53
C ALA A 406 7.56 15.22 -20.89
N PRO A 407 6.86 15.76 -21.92
CA PRO A 407 6.90 15.15 -23.23
C PRO A 407 8.37 14.96 -23.65
N ALA A 408 8.73 13.75 -24.07
CA ALA A 408 10.07 13.47 -24.54
C ALA A 408 10.45 14.56 -25.55
N PRO A 409 11.65 15.17 -25.46
CA PRO A 409 12.09 16.15 -26.42
C PRO A 409 11.89 15.57 -27.81
N ALA A 410 11.18 16.29 -28.67
CA ALA A 410 10.93 15.87 -30.05
C ALA A 410 12.27 15.42 -30.63
N ALA A 411 12.33 14.16 -31.11
CA ALA A 411 13.52 13.64 -31.73
C ALA A 411 14.00 14.67 -32.75
N ALA A 412 15.24 15.16 -32.57
CA ALA A 412 15.84 16.06 -33.52
C ALA A 412 15.68 15.43 -34.90
N PRO A 413 15.28 16.18 -35.94
CA PRO A 413 15.14 15.63 -37.28
C PRO A 413 16.45 14.92 -37.63
N ALA A 414 16.32 13.65 -38.07
CA ALA A 414 17.43 12.83 -38.45
C ALA A 414 18.31 13.64 -39.44
N ALA A 415 19.57 13.82 -39.08
CA ALA A 415 20.53 14.48 -39.95
C ALA A 415 20.48 13.79 -41.33
N ALA A 416 20.27 14.58 -42.38
CA ALA A 416 20.29 14.09 -43.75
C ALA A 416 21.56 13.27 -43.98
N PRO A 417 21.49 12.15 -44.73
CA PRO A 417 22.67 11.33 -44.98
C PRO A 417 23.78 12.19 -45.64
N ALA A 418 24.95 12.17 -45.04
CA ALA A 418 26.14 12.86 -45.57
C ALA A 418 26.37 12.39 -47.01
N ALA A 419 26.45 13.33 -47.93
CA ALA A 419 26.77 13.08 -49.33
C ALA A 419 28.14 12.33 -49.40
N GLU A 420 28.18 11.27 -50.19
CA GLU A 420 29.41 10.56 -50.53
C GLU A 420 30.51 11.53 -50.99
N PRO A 421 31.76 11.39 -50.56
CA PRO A 421 32.85 12.22 -51.10
C PRO A 421 33.09 11.87 -52.55
N ALA A 422 32.94 12.90 -53.40
CA ALA A 422 33.27 12.80 -54.83
C ALA A 422 34.73 12.32 -55.05
N LYS A 423 34.94 11.33 -55.94
CA LYS A 423 36.23 10.85 -56.37
C LYS A 423 37.10 12.01 -56.77
N ALA A 424 38.27 12.16 -56.14
CA ALA A 424 39.28 13.11 -56.50
C ALA A 424 39.81 12.75 -57.89
N ALA A 425 39.74 13.71 -58.85
CA ALA A 425 40.34 13.63 -60.11
C ALA A 425 41.88 13.75 -59.98
N GLU A 426 42.58 12.87 -60.67
CA GLU A 426 44.06 12.79 -60.81
C GLU A 426 44.62 14.10 -61.38
N ALA A 427 45.52 14.79 -60.64
CA ALA A 427 46.23 15.97 -61.11
C ALA A 427 47.51 15.54 -61.85
N PRO A 428 47.86 16.22 -62.93
CA PRO A 428 49.03 15.84 -63.76
C PRO A 428 50.37 16.13 -63.08
N LYS A 429 51.33 15.23 -63.26
CA LYS A 429 52.74 15.34 -62.83
C LYS A 429 53.40 16.61 -63.40
N ALA A 430 53.86 17.48 -62.54
CA ALA A 430 54.80 18.55 -62.90
C ALA A 430 56.22 18.08 -62.67
N GLU A 431 57.05 18.31 -63.71
CA GLU A 431 58.48 18.02 -63.87
C GLU A 431 59.33 18.91 -62.94
N ALA A 432 60.33 18.33 -62.33
CA ALA A 432 61.30 19.02 -61.47
C ALA A 432 62.28 19.87 -62.26
N PRO A 433 62.64 21.09 -61.88
CA PRO A 433 63.79 21.81 -62.45
C PRO A 433 65.05 21.44 -61.65
N LYS A 434 66.13 21.27 -62.47
CA LYS A 434 67.50 20.99 -62.06
C LYS A 434 68.09 22.10 -61.20
N ALA A 435 68.88 21.64 -60.26
CA ALA A 435 69.78 22.49 -59.47
C ALA A 435 70.80 23.16 -60.37
N ASP A 436 71.07 24.44 -60.14
CA ASP A 436 72.32 25.06 -60.55
C ASP A 436 73.00 25.73 -59.36
N ALA A 437 74.25 25.37 -59.20
CA ALA A 437 75.12 25.84 -58.16
C ALA A 437 75.79 27.16 -58.57
N ALA A 438 75.93 28.12 -57.72
CA ALA A 438 77.17 28.87 -57.61
C ALA A 438 77.14 29.97 -56.49
N LYS A 439 78.16 29.83 -55.65
CA LYS A 439 79.05 30.81 -55.09
C LYS A 439 78.50 32.21 -54.70
N LYS A 440 78.46 32.55 -53.49
CA LYS A 440 79.49 33.26 -52.67
C LYS A 440 79.08 33.29 -51.26
#